data_57f284c4dac9d7777206f14a4234c623
#
_entry.id   57f284c4dac9d7777206f14a4234c623
#
_cell.length_a   1.000
_cell.length_b   1.000
_cell.length_c   1.000
_cell.angle_alpha   90.00
_cell.angle_beta   90.00
_cell.angle_gamma   90.00
#
_symmetry.space_group_name_H-M   'P 1'
#
loop_
_entity.id
_entity.type
_entity.pdbx_description
1 polymer ?
#
loop_
_entity_poly.entity_id
_entity_poly.type
_entity_poly.pdbx_seq_one_letter_code
_entity_poly.pdbx_strand_id
1 'polypeptide(L)'
;SVGLSVTELLEIYRYHEPQISLPSESAALLLHLRRKNIRLGIISDGRSRTQRNKLRALGLDWIEDVVISEEFGSEKPCEANYLYFEKKYPDYRFTYIADNLKKDFVAPNRLGWRTVCLKDDGRNIHSQNIEIAEVQKPQFIIDKLTDLIKVEEKRL
;
A
#
# COMPACT_ATOMS: atom_id res chain seq x y z
N SER A 1 26.12 22.65 22.90
CA SER A 1 25.03 21.86 22.32
C SER A 1 24.67 22.47 20.98
N VAL A 2 25.00 21.78 19.91
CA VAL A 2 24.57 22.16 18.54
C VAL A 2 23.10 21.77 18.43
N GLY A 3 22.21 22.70 18.80
CA GLY A 3 20.79 22.49 18.61
C GLY A 3 20.43 22.69 17.14
N LEU A 4 20.02 21.64 16.45
CA LEU A 4 19.43 21.77 15.12
C LEU A 4 18.10 22.52 15.22
N SER A 5 17.85 23.42 14.29
CA SER A 5 16.55 24.07 14.15
C SER A 5 15.49 23.07 13.68
N VAL A 6 14.21 23.36 13.92
CA VAL A 6 13.09 22.53 13.43
C VAL A 6 13.16 22.37 11.91
N THR A 7 13.58 23.40 11.19
CA THR A 7 13.73 23.35 9.72
C THR A 7 14.82 22.35 9.31
N GLU A 8 15.98 22.36 9.95
CA GLU A 8 17.06 21.42 9.69
C GLU A 8 16.67 19.98 10.04
N LEU A 9 15.95 19.77 11.16
CA LEU A 9 15.40 18.45 11.51
C LEU A 9 14.39 17.94 10.48
N LEU A 10 13.52 18.81 9.99
CA LEU A 10 12.57 18.49 8.93
C LEU A 10 13.26 18.18 7.60
N GLU A 11 14.34 18.87 7.28
CA GLU A 11 15.14 18.57 6.09
C GLU A 11 15.82 17.21 6.23
N ILE A 12 16.47 16.92 7.33
CA ILE A 12 17.07 15.61 7.60
C ILE A 12 16.01 14.51 7.45
N TYR A 13 14.84 14.69 8.02
CA TYR A 13 13.75 13.72 7.90
C TYR A 13 13.27 13.55 6.46
N ARG A 14 13.13 14.64 5.70
CA ARG A 14 12.68 14.61 4.30
C ARG A 14 13.69 13.97 3.36
N TYR A 15 14.98 14.13 3.64
CA TYR A 15 16.09 13.61 2.82
C TYR A 15 16.57 12.24 3.27
N HIS A 16 16.06 11.74 4.39
CA HIS A 16 16.46 10.45 4.91
C HIS A 16 16.16 9.34 3.91
N GLU A 17 17.18 8.53 3.62
CA GLU A 17 17.03 7.27 2.89
C GLU A 17 16.93 6.14 3.92
N PRO A 18 15.75 5.52 4.06
CA PRO A 18 15.55 4.52 5.09
C PRO A 18 16.35 3.25 4.75
N GLN A 19 16.98 2.68 5.76
CA GLN A 19 17.61 1.35 5.65
C GLN A 19 16.56 0.27 5.92
N ILE A 20 15.73 0.00 4.93
CA ILE A 20 14.68 -1.01 4.96
C ILE A 20 14.82 -1.93 3.76
N SER A 21 14.40 -3.17 3.92
CA SER A 21 14.40 -4.16 2.85
C SER A 21 13.09 -4.95 2.85
N LEU A 22 12.71 -5.44 1.68
CA LEU A 22 11.59 -6.38 1.59
C LEU A 22 11.97 -7.71 2.25
N PRO A 23 11.09 -8.30 3.07
CA PRO A 23 11.21 -9.69 3.44
C PRO A 23 11.32 -10.57 2.19
N SER A 24 12.17 -11.60 2.25
CA SER A 24 12.41 -12.49 1.09
C SER A 24 11.15 -13.12 0.52
N GLU A 25 10.20 -13.49 1.39
CA GLU A 25 8.89 -14.03 1.00
C GLU A 25 8.07 -12.99 0.21
N SER A 26 8.08 -11.73 0.63
CA SER A 26 7.38 -10.64 -0.08
C SER A 26 8.01 -10.39 -1.45
N ALA A 27 9.33 -10.37 -1.52
CA ALA A 27 10.05 -10.20 -2.79
C ALA A 27 9.75 -11.36 -3.76
N ALA A 28 9.73 -12.59 -3.26
CA ALA A 28 9.38 -13.78 -4.05
C ALA A 28 7.94 -13.71 -4.58
N LEU A 29 6.99 -13.28 -3.74
CA LEU A 29 5.60 -13.08 -4.17
C LEU A 29 5.49 -12.04 -5.28
N LEU A 30 6.09 -10.87 -5.13
CA LEU A 30 6.04 -9.81 -6.14
C LEU A 30 6.62 -10.29 -7.48
N LEU A 31 7.72 -11.03 -7.43
CA LEU A 31 8.31 -11.64 -8.62
C LEU A 31 7.39 -12.70 -9.25
N HIS A 32 6.71 -13.51 -8.43
CA HIS A 32 5.72 -14.49 -8.89
C HIS A 32 4.56 -13.79 -9.61
N LEU A 33 3.97 -12.75 -9.01
CA LEU A 33 2.88 -11.96 -9.60
C LEU A 33 3.30 -11.34 -10.93
N ARG A 34 4.51 -10.78 -10.99
CA ARG A 34 5.08 -10.22 -12.23
C ARG A 34 5.22 -11.27 -13.33
N ARG A 35 5.71 -12.48 -13.00
CA ARG A 35 5.81 -13.61 -13.96
C ARG A 35 4.45 -14.09 -14.47
N LYS A 36 3.40 -13.90 -13.67
CA LYS A 36 2.00 -14.19 -14.07
C LYS A 36 1.35 -13.04 -14.85
N ASN A 37 2.11 -12.00 -15.22
CA ASN A 37 1.62 -10.80 -15.88
C ASN A 37 0.53 -10.06 -15.08
N ILE A 38 0.52 -10.21 -13.75
CA ILE A 38 -0.34 -9.43 -12.86
C ILE A 38 0.31 -8.06 -12.70
N ARG A 39 -0.44 -7.02 -13.04
CA ARG A 39 0.01 -5.64 -12.85
C ARG A 39 -0.01 -5.28 -11.38
N LEU A 40 1.00 -4.54 -10.96
CA LEU A 40 1.13 -4.05 -9.60
C LEU A 40 1.06 -2.53 -9.60
N GLY A 41 0.33 -1.98 -8.63
CA GLY A 41 0.25 -0.55 -8.38
C GLY A 41 0.40 -0.25 -6.90
N ILE A 42 0.76 0.99 -6.57
CA ILE A 42 0.94 1.44 -5.19
C ILE A 42 0.11 2.69 -4.96
N ILE A 43 -0.62 2.71 -3.84
CA ILE A 43 -1.30 3.90 -3.31
C ILE A 43 -0.71 4.19 -1.93
N SER A 44 -0.07 5.34 -1.77
CA SER A 44 0.63 5.70 -0.55
C SER A 44 0.33 7.13 -0.14
N ASP A 45 -0.03 7.34 1.13
CA ASP A 45 -0.16 8.67 1.69
C ASP A 45 1.18 9.17 2.23
N GLY A 46 1.44 10.44 2.04
CA GLY A 46 2.62 11.12 2.59
C GLY A 46 3.35 11.99 1.58
N ARG A 47 4.52 12.46 1.99
CA ARG A 47 5.38 13.31 1.18
C ARG A 47 6.01 12.53 0.05
N SER A 48 5.99 13.09 -1.15
CA SER A 48 6.51 12.48 -2.38
C SER A 48 7.92 11.93 -2.17
N ARG A 49 8.84 12.76 -1.76
CA ARG A 49 10.23 12.36 -1.56
C ARG A 49 10.40 11.22 -0.56
N THR A 50 9.71 11.31 0.58
CA THR A 50 9.77 10.27 1.61
C THR A 50 9.25 8.92 1.09
N GLN A 51 8.11 8.93 0.39
CA GLN A 51 7.55 7.71 -0.16
C GLN A 51 8.41 7.15 -1.31
N ARG A 52 8.91 8.01 -2.20
CA ARG A 52 9.84 7.61 -3.27
C ARG A 52 11.13 7.00 -2.73
N ASN A 53 11.70 7.57 -1.66
CA ASN A 53 12.88 7.01 -1.00
C ASN A 53 12.60 5.62 -0.41
N LYS A 54 11.43 5.43 0.22
CA LYS A 54 11.00 4.11 0.72
C LYS A 54 10.88 3.08 -0.41
N LEU A 55 10.23 3.45 -1.51
CA LEU A 55 10.08 2.55 -2.67
C LEU A 55 11.44 2.14 -3.23
N ARG A 56 12.36 3.08 -3.35
CA ARG A 56 13.72 2.81 -3.82
C ARG A 56 14.48 1.89 -2.84
N ALA A 57 14.42 2.19 -1.55
CA ALA A 57 15.07 1.36 -0.52
C ALA A 57 14.52 -0.08 -0.49
N LEU A 58 13.23 -0.26 -0.78
CA LEU A 58 12.58 -1.56 -0.90
C LEU A 58 12.81 -2.25 -2.26
N GLY A 59 13.48 -1.60 -3.21
CA GLY A 59 13.64 -2.11 -4.57
C GLY A 59 12.33 -2.24 -5.34
N LEU A 60 11.38 -1.31 -5.09
CA LEU A 60 10.04 -1.28 -5.71
C LEU A 60 9.89 -0.16 -6.75
N ASP A 61 10.95 0.55 -7.08
CA ASP A 61 10.99 1.65 -8.06
C ASP A 61 10.71 1.20 -9.50
N TRP A 62 10.70 -0.09 -9.77
CA TRP A 62 10.26 -0.68 -11.03
C TRP A 62 8.72 -0.73 -11.20
N ILE A 63 7.94 -0.47 -10.14
CA ILE A 63 6.48 -0.37 -10.22
C ILE A 63 6.13 1.02 -10.77
N GLU A 64 5.61 1.06 -11.99
CA GLU A 64 5.32 2.31 -12.71
C GLU A 64 4.08 3.03 -12.17
N ASP A 65 3.07 2.27 -11.75
CA ASP A 65 1.79 2.80 -11.30
C ASP A 65 1.82 3.12 -9.81
N VAL A 66 2.24 4.33 -9.48
CA VAL A 66 2.38 4.81 -8.10
C VAL A 66 1.58 6.09 -7.90
N VAL A 67 0.61 6.04 -7.01
CA VAL A 67 -0.16 7.20 -6.54
C VAL A 67 0.34 7.58 -5.15
N ILE A 68 0.97 8.73 -5.02
CA ILE A 68 1.41 9.32 -3.75
C ILE A 68 0.55 10.55 -3.48
N SER A 69 -0.01 10.67 -2.28
CA SER A 69 -1.01 11.69 -1.97
C SER A 69 -0.54 13.12 -2.21
N GLU A 70 0.72 13.46 -1.90
CA GLU A 70 1.27 14.78 -2.17
C GLU A 70 1.38 15.09 -3.68
N GLU A 71 1.72 14.09 -4.50
CA GLU A 71 1.81 14.25 -5.96
C GLU A 71 0.43 14.30 -6.62
N PHE A 72 -0.49 13.51 -6.11
CA PHE A 72 -1.81 13.30 -6.69
C PHE A 72 -2.85 14.33 -6.23
N GLY A 73 -2.60 15.00 -5.10
CA GLY A 73 -3.48 16.01 -4.53
C GLY A 73 -4.65 15.46 -3.72
N SER A 74 -4.66 14.18 -3.41
CA SER A 74 -5.66 13.56 -2.52
C SER A 74 -5.09 12.38 -1.76
N GLU A 75 -5.62 12.10 -0.57
CA GLU A 75 -5.20 11.00 0.29
C GLU A 75 -6.33 10.00 0.54
N LYS A 76 -6.00 8.82 1.01
CA LYS A 76 -6.99 7.81 1.40
C LYS A 76 -7.85 8.32 2.56
N PRO A 77 -9.16 8.08 2.56
CA PRO A 77 -9.91 7.15 1.72
C PRO A 77 -10.56 7.78 0.46
N CYS A 78 -10.00 8.83 -0.14
CA CYS A 78 -10.57 9.43 -1.35
C CYS A 78 -10.59 8.43 -2.51
N GLU A 79 -11.75 8.28 -3.15
CA GLU A 79 -11.95 7.35 -4.27
C GLU A 79 -11.09 7.72 -5.50
N ALA A 80 -10.74 8.99 -5.68
CA ALA A 80 -9.94 9.45 -6.80
C ALA A 80 -8.62 8.69 -6.96
N ASN A 81 -7.99 8.30 -5.84
CA ASN A 81 -6.73 7.55 -5.83
C ASN A 81 -6.88 6.16 -6.46
N TYR A 82 -8.06 5.56 -6.35
CA TYR A 82 -8.40 4.24 -6.87
C TYR A 82 -8.96 4.32 -8.29
N LEU A 83 -9.81 5.31 -8.55
CA LEU A 83 -10.38 5.58 -9.89
C LEU A 83 -9.29 5.89 -10.93
N TYR A 84 -8.13 6.38 -10.52
CA TYR A 84 -6.97 6.49 -11.39
C TYR A 84 -6.63 5.16 -12.07
N PHE A 85 -6.63 4.07 -11.32
CA PHE A 85 -6.33 2.73 -11.85
C PHE A 85 -7.47 2.20 -12.71
N GLU A 86 -8.73 2.39 -12.34
CA GLU A 86 -9.87 1.97 -13.15
C GLU A 86 -9.88 2.68 -14.52
N LYS A 87 -9.62 3.98 -14.51
CA LYS A 87 -9.54 4.77 -15.75
C LYS A 87 -8.39 4.30 -16.64
N LYS A 88 -7.26 3.94 -16.05
CA LYS A 88 -6.08 3.48 -16.78
C LYS A 88 -6.22 2.04 -17.29
N TYR A 89 -6.95 1.21 -16.55
CA TYR A 89 -7.12 -0.22 -16.82
C TYR A 89 -8.58 -0.66 -16.72
N PRO A 90 -9.47 -0.21 -17.61
CA PRO A 90 -10.92 -0.39 -17.47
C PRO A 90 -11.37 -1.86 -17.52
N ASP A 91 -10.60 -2.73 -18.17
CA ASP A 91 -10.92 -4.15 -18.31
C ASP A 91 -10.32 -5.04 -17.21
N TYR A 92 -9.67 -4.42 -16.20
CA TYR A 92 -9.02 -5.17 -15.13
C TYR A 92 -9.93 -5.30 -13.91
N ARG A 93 -9.72 -6.38 -13.17
CA ARG A 93 -10.26 -6.54 -11.82
C ARG A 93 -9.16 -6.17 -10.82
N PHE A 94 -9.54 -5.45 -9.79
CA PHE A 94 -8.60 -4.93 -8.82
C PHE A 94 -8.69 -5.67 -7.49
N THR A 95 -7.54 -5.92 -6.90
CA THR A 95 -7.39 -6.40 -5.52
C THR A 95 -6.55 -5.39 -4.76
N TYR A 96 -7.10 -4.85 -3.68
CA TYR A 96 -6.40 -3.93 -2.81
C TYR A 96 -5.94 -4.63 -1.54
N ILE A 97 -4.66 -4.50 -1.23
CA ILE A 97 -4.04 -5.15 -0.08
C ILE A 97 -3.46 -4.07 0.82
N ALA A 98 -3.84 -4.07 2.09
CA ALA A 98 -3.41 -3.06 3.05
C ALA A 98 -3.52 -3.59 4.49
N ASP A 99 -3.18 -2.73 5.47
CA ASP A 99 -3.18 -3.08 6.90
C ASP A 99 -3.96 -2.09 7.78
N ASN A 100 -4.29 -0.90 7.27
CA ASN A 100 -4.96 0.12 8.08
C ASN A 100 -6.48 0.06 7.92
N LEU A 101 -7.15 -0.59 8.88
CA LEU A 101 -8.61 -0.75 8.89
C LEU A 101 -9.39 0.58 8.91
N LYS A 102 -8.81 1.66 9.41
CA LYS A 102 -9.53 2.93 9.54
C LYS A 102 -9.84 3.58 8.19
N LYS A 103 -8.95 3.45 7.20
CA LYS A 103 -9.08 4.20 5.95
C LYS A 103 -8.84 3.40 4.68
N ASP A 104 -8.08 2.31 4.73
CA ASP A 104 -7.60 1.67 3.51
C ASP A 104 -8.68 0.93 2.72
N PHE A 105 -9.73 0.45 3.40
CA PHE A 105 -10.75 -0.38 2.77
C PHE A 105 -12.02 0.37 2.38
N VAL A 106 -12.22 1.61 2.81
CA VAL A 106 -13.43 2.39 2.56
C VAL A 106 -13.70 2.58 1.06
N ALA A 107 -12.75 3.18 0.35
CA ALA A 107 -12.92 3.47 -1.08
C ALA A 107 -12.91 2.19 -1.93
N PRO A 108 -11.96 1.25 -1.80
CA PRO A 108 -11.98 0.05 -2.64
C PRO A 108 -13.21 -0.82 -2.40
N ASN A 109 -13.76 -0.89 -1.17
CA ASN A 109 -15.03 -1.58 -0.91
C ASN A 109 -16.20 -0.92 -1.65
N ARG A 110 -16.29 0.43 -1.63
CA ARG A 110 -17.34 1.16 -2.36
C ARG A 110 -17.25 0.97 -3.87
N LEU A 111 -16.04 0.88 -4.39
CA LEU A 111 -15.77 0.65 -5.81
C LEU A 111 -15.90 -0.82 -6.24
N GLY A 112 -16.21 -1.72 -5.30
CA GLY A 112 -16.37 -3.14 -5.59
C GLY A 112 -15.05 -3.88 -5.86
N TRP A 113 -13.92 -3.32 -5.46
CA TRP A 113 -12.63 -4.01 -5.52
C TRP A 113 -12.58 -5.14 -4.52
N ARG A 114 -11.81 -6.16 -4.80
CA ARG A 114 -11.47 -7.14 -3.79
C ARG A 114 -10.56 -6.50 -2.75
N THR A 115 -10.86 -6.71 -1.47
CA THR A 115 -10.07 -6.14 -0.38
C THR A 115 -9.50 -7.23 0.52
N VAL A 116 -8.21 -7.11 0.80
CA VAL A 116 -7.43 -8.08 1.59
C VAL A 116 -6.66 -7.32 2.67
N CYS A 117 -6.91 -7.65 3.93
CA CYS A 117 -6.13 -7.11 5.04
C CYS A 117 -4.97 -8.04 5.38
N LEU A 118 -3.76 -7.50 5.41
CA LEU A 118 -2.62 -8.16 6.04
C LEU A 118 -2.74 -7.96 7.55
N LYS A 119 -2.89 -9.07 8.27
CA LYS A 119 -3.03 -9.05 9.72
C LYS A 119 -1.77 -8.53 10.39
N ASP A 120 -1.97 -7.74 11.44
CA ASP A 120 -0.89 -7.25 12.27
C ASP A 120 -0.19 -8.40 13.00
N ASP A 121 1.11 -8.46 12.88
CA ASP A 121 1.98 -9.40 13.60
C ASP A 121 2.67 -8.73 14.82
N GLY A 122 2.15 -7.59 15.25
CA GLY A 122 2.69 -6.78 16.36
C GLY A 122 3.70 -5.72 15.93
N ARG A 123 3.93 -5.54 14.64
CA ARG A 123 4.86 -4.54 14.09
C ARG A 123 4.18 -3.38 13.38
N ASN A 124 2.87 -3.46 13.18
CA ASN A 124 2.13 -2.40 12.49
C ASN A 124 2.01 -1.13 13.33
N ILE A 125 2.12 0.01 12.67
CA ILE A 125 1.90 1.32 13.27
C ILE A 125 0.40 1.51 13.57
N HIS A 126 -0.47 0.86 12.80
CA HIS A 126 -1.93 0.98 12.89
C HIS A 126 -2.52 -0.21 13.64
N SER A 127 -3.17 0.06 14.77
CA SER A 127 -3.89 -0.97 15.53
C SER A 127 -5.04 -1.54 14.69
N GLN A 128 -5.13 -2.87 14.67
CA GLN A 128 -6.23 -3.61 14.06
C GLN A 128 -7.26 -4.09 15.11
N ASN A 129 -6.98 -3.90 16.40
CA ASN A 129 -7.93 -4.18 17.48
C ASN A 129 -8.80 -2.94 17.75
N ILE A 130 -9.71 -2.63 16.81
CA ILE A 130 -10.60 -1.46 16.84
C ILE A 130 -11.98 -1.84 16.32
N GLU A 131 -13.00 -1.12 16.78
CA GLU A 131 -14.31 -1.16 16.16
C GLU A 131 -14.28 -0.42 14.81
N ILE A 132 -14.84 -1.05 13.79
CA ILE A 132 -14.88 -0.52 12.43
C ILE A 132 -16.29 -0.63 11.85
N ALA A 133 -16.64 0.34 11.00
CA ALA A 133 -17.89 0.31 10.25
C ALA A 133 -17.84 -0.78 9.15
N GLU A 134 -19.00 -1.22 8.69
CA GLU A 134 -19.11 -2.28 7.67
C GLU A 134 -18.28 -1.96 6.40
N VAL A 135 -18.32 -0.69 5.96
CA VAL A 135 -17.56 -0.24 4.78
C VAL A 135 -16.04 -0.31 4.96
N GLN A 136 -15.56 -0.41 6.19
CA GLN A 136 -14.13 -0.52 6.52
C GLN A 136 -13.66 -1.99 6.62
N LYS A 137 -14.58 -2.95 6.60
CA LYS A 137 -14.24 -4.36 6.74
C LYS A 137 -13.62 -4.90 5.45
N PRO A 138 -12.42 -5.48 5.51
CA PRO A 138 -11.85 -6.19 4.37
C PRO A 138 -12.64 -7.48 4.09
N GLN A 139 -12.71 -7.88 2.82
CA GLN A 139 -13.37 -9.14 2.43
C GLN A 139 -12.55 -10.38 2.85
N PHE A 140 -11.24 -10.24 2.90
CA PHE A 140 -10.32 -11.30 3.29
C PHE A 140 -9.28 -10.78 4.28
N ILE A 141 -8.83 -11.67 5.16
CA ILE A 141 -7.71 -11.41 6.07
C ILE A 141 -6.68 -12.50 5.83
N ILE A 142 -5.42 -12.12 5.70
CA ILE A 142 -4.28 -13.02 5.51
C ILE A 142 -3.23 -12.76 6.60
N ASP A 143 -2.56 -13.80 7.04
CA ASP A 143 -1.46 -13.69 8.01
C ASP A 143 -0.13 -13.33 7.34
N LYS A 144 0.06 -13.72 6.07
CA LYS A 144 1.26 -13.45 5.27
C LYS A 144 0.88 -13.04 3.85
N LEU A 145 1.68 -12.20 3.23
CA LEU A 145 1.47 -11.79 1.83
C LEU A 145 1.45 -12.98 0.86
N THR A 146 2.19 -14.04 1.13
CA THR A 146 2.19 -15.27 0.33
C THR A 146 0.85 -16.00 0.31
N ASP A 147 -0.02 -15.77 1.30
CA ASP A 147 -1.37 -16.34 1.30
C ASP A 147 -2.29 -15.76 0.21
N LEU A 148 -1.88 -14.64 -0.43
CA LEU A 148 -2.55 -14.09 -1.60
C LEU A 148 -2.67 -15.11 -2.74
N ILE A 149 -1.69 -15.96 -2.92
CA ILE A 149 -1.73 -17.03 -3.94
C ILE A 149 -2.96 -17.91 -3.74
N LYS A 150 -3.27 -18.28 -2.49
CA LYS A 150 -4.46 -19.07 -2.14
C LYS A 150 -5.77 -18.32 -2.33
N VAL A 151 -5.76 -17.00 -2.15
CA VAL A 151 -6.94 -16.14 -2.37
C VAL A 151 -7.25 -16.01 -3.85
N GLU A 152 -6.24 -15.99 -4.72
CA GLU A 152 -6.40 -15.95 -6.17
C GLU A 152 -6.89 -17.30 -6.74
N GLU A 153 -6.40 -18.42 -6.22
CA GLU A 153 -6.78 -19.77 -6.67
C GLU A 153 -8.24 -20.14 -6.37
N LYS A 154 -8.85 -19.55 -5.35
CA LYS A 154 -10.29 -19.77 -5.03
C LYS A 154 -11.25 -19.15 -6.06
N ARG A 155 -10.76 -18.67 -7.19
CA ARG A 155 -11.52 -18.06 -8.29
C ARG A 155 -11.72 -18.94 -9.51
N LEU A 156 -11.11 -20.10 -9.54
CA LEU A 156 -11.32 -21.10 -10.58
C LEU A 156 -12.40 -22.09 -10.14
#